data_0eef112d1e9c2155d5561c5d56862989
#
_entry.id   0eef112d1e9c2155d5561c5d56862989
#
_cell.length_a   1.000
_cell.length_b   1.000
_cell.length_c   1.000
_cell.angle_alpha   90.00
_cell.angle_beta   90.00
_cell.angle_gamma   90.00
#
_symmetry.space_group_name_H-M   'P 1'
#
loop_
_entity.id
_entity.type
_entity.pdbx_description
1 polymer ?
#
loop_
_entity_poly.entity_id
_entity_poly.type
_entity_poly.pdbx_seq_one_letter_code
_entity_poly.pdbx_strand_id
1 'polypeptide(L)'
;MTLKQYTGTKFYNGAALVKIGAPWNAILSERAAGKSLYYVKECVIDYFNNKRLFAYVRRYDEDTKPKNVDKYFSDVNFTEWLRKGTGYDGIMCSQEGLYLYKIGDSGKQVKGDKIGYVFALNIAEKRYKSLHYDGVYNYIFEEFIGARYIENEFNVFNHLISTVSRRNPFRVFMIGNTIARDCPYLKEMGIDLFNVKPGKIYQHTLLQQNGNKILCAFDYVEPQEKKSLFFGKAEKTVVKGEWDVNEVPHLFFKLEDAELIYTCYFVSEELKNAYKIRVVFYEDNKYLYVYPYKYDDIEYVHNDIFTDTPDFKRKRFIHLEKKRHARIRDLWKSGRVLYSDNLCGTEFRRAMKKYNPFI
;
A
#
# COMPACT_ATOMS: atom_id res chain seq x y z
N MET A 1 13.46 6.16 -33.28
CA MET A 1 13.91 7.11 -32.25
C MET A 1 13.79 6.41 -30.91
N THR A 2 14.89 6.21 -30.19
CA THR A 2 14.84 5.42 -28.94
C THR A 2 14.71 6.39 -27.76
N LEU A 3 13.55 6.42 -27.13
CA LEU A 3 13.35 7.14 -25.88
C LEU A 3 14.22 6.51 -24.80
N LYS A 4 14.97 7.32 -24.04
CA LYS A 4 15.81 6.85 -22.94
C LYS A 4 15.34 7.43 -21.61
N GLN A 5 15.48 6.66 -20.53
CA GLN A 5 15.33 7.17 -19.18
C GLN A 5 16.35 8.25 -18.89
N TYR A 6 15.92 9.27 -18.15
CA TYR A 6 16.84 10.26 -17.61
C TYR A 6 17.45 9.71 -16.31
N THR A 7 18.75 9.47 -16.33
CA THR A 7 19.51 8.91 -15.19
C THR A 7 20.21 10.01 -14.39
N GLY A 8 19.51 11.10 -14.06
CA GLY A 8 20.06 12.11 -13.16
C GLY A 8 20.19 11.57 -11.74
N THR A 9 21.31 11.84 -11.09
CA THR A 9 21.65 11.37 -9.74
C THR A 9 20.76 11.95 -8.62
N LYS A 10 19.91 12.93 -8.95
CA LYS A 10 19.09 13.66 -7.99
C LYS A 10 17.77 12.98 -7.67
N PHE A 11 17.30 12.04 -8.48
CA PHE A 11 15.99 11.39 -8.34
C PHE A 11 16.13 9.87 -8.34
N TYR A 12 15.09 9.21 -7.84
CA TYR A 12 14.98 7.77 -7.84
C TYR A 12 15.25 7.15 -9.21
N ASN A 13 16.01 6.06 -9.20
CA ASN A 13 16.32 5.25 -10.38
C ASN A 13 15.86 3.81 -10.18
N GLY A 14 14.78 3.41 -10.82
CA GLY A 14 14.19 2.07 -10.73
C GLY A 14 14.76 1.04 -11.71
N ALA A 15 15.86 1.33 -12.43
CA ALA A 15 16.41 0.44 -13.45
C ALA A 15 16.73 -0.98 -12.92
N ALA A 16 17.26 -1.06 -11.68
CA ALA A 16 17.56 -2.33 -11.04
C ALA A 16 16.30 -3.16 -10.82
N LEU A 17 15.20 -2.54 -10.36
CA LEU A 17 13.92 -3.21 -10.16
C LEU A 17 13.31 -3.66 -11.50
N VAL A 18 13.31 -2.78 -12.51
CA VAL A 18 12.81 -3.11 -13.86
C VAL A 18 13.57 -4.29 -14.47
N LYS A 19 14.88 -4.37 -14.26
CA LYS A 19 15.75 -5.45 -14.77
C LYS A 19 15.40 -6.83 -14.17
N ILE A 20 14.83 -6.88 -12.98
CA ILE A 20 14.39 -8.14 -12.36
C ILE A 20 13.28 -8.80 -13.19
N GLY A 21 12.42 -8.00 -13.86
CA GLY A 21 11.37 -8.52 -14.72
C GLY A 21 10.19 -9.14 -13.95
N ALA A 22 10.02 -8.83 -12.66
CA ALA A 22 8.91 -9.32 -11.87
C ALA A 22 7.57 -8.78 -12.38
N PRO A 23 6.52 -9.59 -12.48
CA PRO A 23 5.17 -9.11 -12.81
C PRO A 23 4.58 -8.22 -11.70
N TRP A 24 4.95 -8.43 -10.46
CA TRP A 24 4.50 -7.63 -9.31
C TRP A 24 5.66 -6.89 -8.68
N ASN A 25 5.61 -5.56 -8.70
CA ASN A 25 6.64 -4.70 -8.14
C ASN A 25 6.01 -3.69 -7.19
N ALA A 26 6.56 -3.59 -5.98
CA ALA A 26 6.19 -2.56 -5.01
C ALA A 26 7.39 -1.65 -4.73
N ILE A 27 7.16 -0.36 -4.62
CA ILE A 27 8.18 0.66 -4.43
C ILE A 27 7.78 1.55 -3.27
N LEU A 28 8.64 1.63 -2.27
CA LEU A 28 8.41 2.37 -1.04
C LEU A 28 9.56 3.33 -0.77
N SER A 29 9.26 4.59 -0.51
CA SER A 29 10.21 5.58 -0.01
C SER A 29 9.51 6.76 0.64
N GLU A 30 10.29 7.75 1.06
CA GLU A 30 9.79 9.07 1.42
C GLU A 30 9.08 9.77 0.23
N ARG A 31 8.39 10.87 0.53
CA ARG A 31 7.71 11.68 -0.49
C ARG A 31 8.72 12.43 -1.36
N ALA A 32 8.29 12.76 -2.59
CA ALA A 32 9.06 13.54 -3.56
C ALA A 32 10.42 12.93 -3.98
N ALA A 33 10.61 11.62 -3.84
CA ALA A 33 11.80 10.92 -4.33
C ALA A 33 11.86 10.76 -5.86
N GLY A 34 10.75 11.02 -6.58
CA GLY A 34 10.67 10.89 -8.04
C GLY A 34 10.26 9.51 -8.56
N LYS A 35 9.79 8.62 -7.68
CA LYS A 35 9.30 7.27 -8.06
C LYS A 35 8.25 7.30 -9.16
N SER A 36 7.18 8.05 -8.93
CA SER A 36 6.05 8.17 -9.88
C SER A 36 6.52 8.62 -11.25
N LEU A 37 7.35 9.65 -11.27
CA LEU A 37 7.94 10.16 -12.50
C LEU A 37 8.77 9.10 -13.26
N TYR A 38 9.56 8.31 -12.53
CA TYR A 38 10.34 7.23 -13.11
C TYR A 38 9.47 6.21 -13.83
N TYR A 39 8.45 5.67 -13.13
CA TYR A 39 7.61 4.60 -13.69
C TYR A 39 6.63 5.08 -14.76
N VAL A 40 6.17 6.33 -14.71
CA VAL A 40 5.43 6.95 -15.82
C VAL A 40 6.32 7.00 -17.07
N LYS A 41 7.57 7.46 -16.96
CA LYS A 41 8.52 7.45 -18.08
C LYS A 41 8.77 6.04 -18.61
N GLU A 42 8.94 5.06 -17.73
CA GLU A 42 9.11 3.65 -18.10
C GLU A 42 7.92 3.13 -18.93
N CYS A 43 6.68 3.43 -18.51
CA CYS A 43 5.48 3.04 -19.24
C CYS A 43 5.37 3.75 -20.60
N VAL A 44 5.72 5.03 -20.67
CA VAL A 44 5.74 5.79 -21.93
C VAL A 44 6.80 5.24 -22.88
N ILE A 45 8.00 4.89 -22.39
CA ILE A 45 9.06 4.25 -23.18
C ILE A 45 8.56 2.92 -23.74
N ASP A 46 7.90 2.10 -22.89
CA ASP A 46 7.35 0.80 -23.30
C ASP A 46 6.26 0.97 -24.38
N TYR A 47 5.43 2.01 -24.27
CA TYR A 47 4.47 2.34 -25.32
C TYR A 47 5.14 2.67 -26.66
N PHE A 48 6.15 3.53 -26.67
CA PHE A 48 6.82 3.89 -27.93
C PHE A 48 7.57 2.73 -28.56
N ASN A 49 8.21 1.89 -27.73
CA ASN A 49 9.02 0.77 -28.19
C ASN A 49 8.19 -0.47 -28.55
N ASN A 50 7.16 -0.79 -27.78
CA ASN A 50 6.43 -2.05 -27.85
C ASN A 50 4.92 -1.90 -28.09
N LYS A 51 4.41 -0.66 -28.19
CA LYS A 51 2.97 -0.34 -28.30
C LYS A 51 2.13 -0.86 -27.15
N ARG A 52 2.73 -1.06 -25.99
CA ARG A 52 2.06 -1.50 -24.78
C ARG A 52 1.43 -0.32 -24.05
N LEU A 53 0.13 -0.37 -23.88
CA LEU A 53 -0.61 0.63 -23.11
C LEU A 53 -0.38 0.44 -21.61
N PHE A 54 -0.65 1.49 -20.84
CA PHE A 54 -0.60 1.38 -19.38
C PHE A 54 -1.91 1.79 -18.72
N ALA A 55 -2.15 1.25 -17.54
CA ALA A 55 -3.25 1.62 -16.66
C ALA A 55 -2.73 2.48 -15.51
N TYR A 56 -3.29 3.66 -15.32
CA TYR A 56 -3.09 4.48 -14.13
C TYR A 56 -4.21 4.17 -13.15
N VAL A 57 -3.86 3.66 -11.98
CA VAL A 57 -4.82 3.16 -10.98
C VAL A 57 -4.75 4.00 -9.71
N ARG A 58 -5.91 4.40 -9.23
CA ARG A 58 -6.09 5.08 -7.94
C ARG A 58 -7.09 4.32 -7.07
N ARG A 59 -7.06 4.57 -5.78
CA ARG A 59 -8.00 3.94 -4.85
C ARG A 59 -9.41 4.46 -5.01
N TYR A 60 -9.57 5.77 -5.17
CA TYR A 60 -10.86 6.44 -5.19
C TYR A 60 -11.16 7.11 -6.52
N ASP A 61 -12.43 7.09 -6.94
CA ASP A 61 -12.91 7.70 -8.20
C ASP A 61 -12.62 9.20 -8.28
N GLU A 62 -12.65 9.89 -7.15
CA GLU A 62 -12.35 11.33 -7.10
C GLU A 62 -10.94 11.65 -7.63
N ASP A 63 -9.96 10.79 -7.35
CA ASP A 63 -8.58 10.96 -7.80
C ASP A 63 -8.41 10.70 -9.30
N THR A 64 -9.39 10.04 -9.93
CA THR A 64 -9.37 9.69 -11.36
C THR A 64 -10.10 10.68 -12.27
N LYS A 65 -10.65 11.75 -11.71
CA LYS A 65 -11.27 12.81 -12.50
C LYS A 65 -10.22 13.46 -13.45
N PRO A 66 -10.58 13.77 -14.71
CA PRO A 66 -9.63 14.28 -15.70
C PRO A 66 -8.74 15.41 -15.18
N LYS A 67 -9.31 16.41 -14.50
CA LYS A 67 -8.55 17.51 -13.92
C LYS A 67 -7.43 17.07 -12.94
N ASN A 68 -7.67 16.04 -12.13
CA ASN A 68 -6.69 15.53 -11.17
C ASN A 68 -5.62 14.69 -11.87
N VAL A 69 -6.02 13.90 -12.84
CA VAL A 69 -5.12 13.09 -13.67
C VAL A 69 -4.21 13.98 -14.53
N ASP A 70 -4.76 15.00 -15.20
CA ASP A 70 -3.98 15.96 -15.98
C ASP A 70 -2.94 16.67 -15.12
N LYS A 71 -3.32 17.07 -13.90
CA LYS A 71 -2.40 17.68 -12.94
C LYS A 71 -1.27 16.72 -12.54
N TYR A 72 -1.56 15.42 -12.39
CA TYR A 72 -0.53 14.42 -12.09
C TYR A 72 0.50 14.32 -13.22
N PHE A 73 0.08 14.37 -14.49
CA PHE A 73 0.97 14.29 -15.66
C PHE A 73 1.56 15.63 -16.11
N SER A 74 1.27 16.74 -15.42
CA SER A 74 1.74 18.09 -15.78
C SER A 74 3.11 18.48 -15.22
N ASP A 75 3.89 17.54 -14.63
CA ASP A 75 5.24 17.82 -14.16
C ASP A 75 6.13 18.36 -15.28
N VAL A 76 6.81 19.50 -15.02
CA VAL A 76 7.61 20.20 -16.03
C VAL A 76 8.77 19.34 -16.55
N ASN A 77 9.46 18.59 -15.65
CA ASN A 77 10.56 17.73 -16.06
C ASN A 77 10.06 16.56 -16.93
N PHE A 78 8.83 16.09 -16.67
CA PHE A 78 8.21 15.05 -17.48
C PHE A 78 7.80 15.58 -18.85
N THR A 79 7.12 16.71 -18.92
CA THR A 79 6.63 17.28 -20.18
C THR A 79 7.79 17.73 -21.08
N GLU A 80 8.84 18.32 -20.53
CA GLU A 80 10.06 18.64 -21.29
C GLU A 80 10.77 17.39 -21.83
N TRP A 81 10.91 16.35 -21.01
CA TRP A 81 11.49 15.09 -21.43
C TRP A 81 10.66 14.44 -22.57
N LEU A 82 9.33 14.43 -22.41
CA LEU A 82 8.41 13.88 -23.40
C LEU A 82 8.52 14.66 -24.72
N ARG A 83 8.47 15.98 -24.66
CA ARG A 83 8.57 16.85 -25.85
C ARG A 83 9.89 16.65 -26.59
N LYS A 84 11.01 16.65 -25.89
CA LYS A 84 12.34 16.42 -26.49
C LYS A 84 12.45 15.04 -27.12
N GLY A 85 11.82 14.03 -26.53
CA GLY A 85 11.94 12.65 -26.99
C GLY A 85 10.91 12.23 -28.05
N THR A 86 9.75 12.86 -28.10
CA THR A 86 8.62 12.38 -28.92
C THR A 86 7.94 13.45 -29.78
N GLY A 87 8.16 14.73 -29.45
CA GLY A 87 7.45 15.86 -30.05
C GLY A 87 6.00 16.03 -29.55
N TYR A 88 5.57 15.31 -28.51
CA TYR A 88 4.31 15.56 -27.81
C TYR A 88 4.54 16.47 -26.63
N ASP A 89 3.56 17.31 -26.31
CA ASP A 89 3.66 18.31 -25.24
C ASP A 89 3.25 17.79 -23.87
N GLY A 90 2.50 16.68 -23.82
CA GLY A 90 2.08 16.09 -22.55
C GLY A 90 1.11 14.92 -22.71
N ILE A 91 0.56 14.49 -21.57
CA ILE A 91 -0.50 13.49 -21.49
C ILE A 91 -1.75 14.19 -20.96
N MET A 92 -2.88 13.93 -21.58
CA MET A 92 -4.19 14.39 -21.14
C MET A 92 -5.14 13.23 -20.86
N CYS A 93 -6.02 13.41 -19.90
CA CYS A 93 -7.11 12.48 -19.60
C CYS A 93 -8.40 12.94 -20.29
N SER A 94 -9.00 12.04 -21.04
CA SER A 94 -10.33 12.28 -21.64
C SER A 94 -11.21 11.07 -21.39
N GLN A 95 -12.29 11.24 -20.64
CA GLN A 95 -13.06 10.15 -20.08
C GLN A 95 -12.16 9.24 -19.22
N GLU A 96 -12.00 7.98 -19.58
CA GLU A 96 -11.11 7.02 -18.90
C GLU A 96 -9.83 6.72 -19.69
N GLY A 97 -9.60 7.44 -20.79
CA GLY A 97 -8.43 7.26 -21.65
C GLY A 97 -7.33 8.27 -21.36
N LEU A 98 -6.10 7.83 -21.42
CA LEU A 98 -4.89 8.66 -21.42
C LEU A 98 -4.39 8.83 -22.84
N TYR A 99 -4.19 10.06 -23.25
CA TYR A 99 -3.80 10.42 -24.62
C TYR A 99 -2.61 11.35 -24.61
N LEU A 100 -1.68 11.14 -25.53
CA LEU A 100 -0.70 12.13 -25.87
C LEU A 100 -1.38 13.34 -26.50
N TYR A 101 -0.86 14.55 -26.29
CA TYR A 101 -1.36 15.73 -26.96
C TYR A 101 -0.23 16.62 -27.48
N LYS A 102 -0.56 17.44 -28.50
CA LYS A 102 0.26 18.55 -28.97
C LYS A 102 -0.51 19.86 -28.80
N ILE A 103 0.25 20.95 -28.62
CA ILE A 103 -0.34 22.28 -28.66
C ILE A 103 -0.36 22.70 -30.14
N GLY A 104 -1.55 22.88 -30.67
CA GLY A 104 -1.74 23.34 -32.04
C GLY A 104 -1.50 24.86 -32.20
N ASP A 105 -1.51 25.34 -33.42
CA ASP A 105 -1.25 26.77 -33.77
C ASP A 105 -2.21 27.74 -33.07
N SER A 106 -3.41 27.29 -32.72
CA SER A 106 -4.40 28.06 -31.95
C SER A 106 -4.13 28.10 -30.44
N GLY A 107 -3.04 27.48 -29.94
CA GLY A 107 -2.74 27.31 -28.52
C GLY A 107 -3.62 26.26 -27.80
N LYS A 108 -4.49 25.56 -28.53
CA LYS A 108 -5.34 24.50 -27.94
C LYS A 108 -4.63 23.14 -28.00
N GLN A 109 -4.95 22.30 -27.02
CA GLN A 109 -4.48 20.91 -27.01
C GLN A 109 -5.18 20.10 -28.12
N VAL A 110 -4.39 19.48 -28.96
CA VAL A 110 -4.84 18.55 -30.00
C VAL A 110 -4.52 17.14 -29.55
N LYS A 111 -5.57 16.34 -29.40
CA LYS A 111 -5.51 14.95 -28.92
C LYS A 111 -4.78 14.08 -29.96
N GLY A 112 -3.79 13.34 -29.50
CA GLY A 112 -3.03 12.38 -30.29
C GLY A 112 -3.33 10.92 -29.90
N ASP A 113 -2.27 10.10 -29.92
CA ASP A 113 -2.38 8.67 -29.67
C ASP A 113 -2.87 8.35 -28.27
N LYS A 114 -3.69 7.31 -28.15
CA LYS A 114 -4.06 6.72 -26.87
C LYS A 114 -2.90 5.88 -26.34
N ILE A 115 -2.50 6.14 -25.10
CA ILE A 115 -1.37 5.45 -24.45
C ILE A 115 -1.78 4.68 -23.20
N GLY A 116 -3.01 4.83 -22.74
CA GLY A 116 -3.47 4.14 -21.55
C GLY A 116 -4.89 4.41 -21.12
N TYR A 117 -5.17 3.99 -19.91
CA TYR A 117 -6.47 4.10 -19.25
C TYR A 117 -6.30 4.53 -17.79
N VAL A 118 -7.40 5.03 -17.21
CA VAL A 118 -7.48 5.44 -15.80
C VAL A 118 -8.53 4.60 -15.09
N PHE A 119 -8.19 4.05 -13.94
CA PHE A 119 -9.08 3.20 -13.14
C PHE A 119 -9.11 3.61 -11.69
N ALA A 120 -10.30 3.49 -11.06
CA ALA A 120 -10.49 3.64 -9.63
C ALA A 120 -10.94 2.32 -9.01
N LEU A 121 -10.32 1.89 -7.90
CA LEU A 121 -10.63 0.60 -7.28
C LEU A 121 -12.00 0.58 -6.62
N ASN A 122 -12.41 1.66 -5.95
CA ASN A 122 -13.68 1.71 -5.22
C ASN A 122 -14.94 1.54 -6.08
N ILE A 123 -14.81 1.70 -7.39
CA ILE A 123 -15.92 1.51 -8.35
C ILE A 123 -15.65 0.39 -9.36
N ALA A 124 -14.51 -0.31 -9.24
CA ALA A 124 -14.03 -1.25 -10.25
C ALA A 124 -15.04 -2.35 -10.55
N GLU A 125 -15.66 -2.91 -9.53
CA GLU A 125 -16.64 -3.99 -9.70
C GLU A 125 -17.93 -3.55 -10.44
N LYS A 126 -18.33 -2.29 -10.30
CA LYS A 126 -19.55 -1.75 -10.91
C LYS A 126 -19.33 -1.23 -12.31
N ARG A 127 -18.15 -0.62 -12.57
CA ARG A 127 -17.93 0.19 -13.77
C ARG A 127 -17.19 -0.54 -14.88
N TYR A 128 -16.22 -1.40 -14.55
CA TYR A 128 -15.29 -1.94 -15.54
C TYR A 128 -15.58 -3.39 -15.96
N LYS A 129 -16.52 -4.05 -15.31
CA LYS A 129 -16.97 -5.41 -15.70
C LYS A 129 -17.51 -5.36 -17.13
N SER A 130 -17.11 -6.34 -17.93
CA SER A 130 -17.57 -6.53 -19.32
C SER A 130 -17.09 -5.51 -20.35
N LEU A 131 -16.27 -4.53 -19.98
CA LEU A 131 -15.64 -3.64 -20.95
C LEU A 131 -14.38 -4.26 -21.55
N HIS A 132 -13.99 -3.80 -22.72
CA HIS A 132 -12.82 -4.30 -23.45
C HIS A 132 -11.69 -3.28 -23.38
N TYR A 133 -10.52 -3.73 -22.94
CA TYR A 133 -9.32 -2.90 -22.75
C TYR A 133 -8.13 -3.58 -23.43
N ASP A 134 -7.91 -3.26 -24.71
CA ASP A 134 -6.82 -3.89 -25.45
C ASP A 134 -5.46 -3.25 -25.14
N GLY A 135 -4.41 -4.07 -25.21
CA GLY A 135 -3.03 -3.64 -25.20
C GLY A 135 -2.47 -3.17 -23.87
N VAL A 136 -3.23 -3.27 -22.77
CA VAL A 136 -2.73 -2.88 -21.43
C VAL A 136 -1.76 -3.93 -20.92
N TYR A 137 -0.52 -3.50 -20.68
CA TYR A 137 0.53 -4.34 -20.12
C TYR A 137 1.04 -3.84 -18.78
N ASN A 138 1.25 -2.53 -18.63
CA ASN A 138 1.76 -1.93 -17.40
C ASN A 138 0.63 -1.35 -16.55
N TYR A 139 0.71 -1.53 -15.23
CA TYR A 139 -0.21 -0.94 -14.26
C TYR A 139 0.60 -0.09 -13.28
N ILE A 140 0.29 1.17 -13.15
CA ILE A 140 0.83 2.08 -12.13
C ILE A 140 -0.25 2.28 -11.08
N PHE A 141 -0.06 1.74 -9.90
CA PHE A 141 -0.95 1.97 -8.78
C PHE A 141 -0.30 2.92 -7.78
N GLU A 142 -0.79 4.15 -7.76
CA GLU A 142 -0.30 5.21 -6.89
C GLU A 142 -0.95 5.14 -5.50
N GLU A 143 -0.14 5.41 -4.48
CA GLU A 143 -0.55 5.42 -3.08
C GLU A 143 -1.15 4.08 -2.61
N PHE A 144 -0.54 2.95 -3.04
CA PHE A 144 -1.01 1.63 -2.64
C PHE A 144 -0.95 1.41 -1.11
N ILE A 145 -0.03 2.07 -0.39
CA ILE A 145 -0.05 2.15 1.07
C ILE A 145 -0.88 3.35 1.49
N GLY A 146 -1.88 3.12 2.31
CA GLY A 146 -2.78 4.15 2.81
C GLY A 146 -3.10 3.98 4.29
N ALA A 147 -3.64 5.04 4.89
CA ALA A 147 -4.19 4.97 6.24
C ALA A 147 -5.49 4.14 6.32
N ARG A 148 -6.16 3.96 5.18
CA ARG A 148 -7.38 3.16 5.02
C ARG A 148 -7.36 2.47 3.68
N TYR A 149 -7.91 1.26 3.62
CA TYR A 149 -8.13 0.48 2.42
C TYR A 149 -9.64 0.34 2.19
N ILE A 150 -10.03 0.11 0.95
CA ILE A 150 -11.39 -0.35 0.65
C ILE A 150 -11.50 -1.83 1.07
N GLU A 151 -12.71 -2.29 1.28
CA GLU A 151 -12.94 -3.70 1.65
C GLU A 151 -12.35 -4.63 0.58
N ASN A 152 -11.59 -5.62 1.03
CA ASN A 152 -10.97 -6.64 0.18
C ASN A 152 -10.15 -6.08 -1.00
N GLU A 153 -9.45 -4.97 -0.78
CA GLU A 153 -8.82 -4.13 -1.81
C GLU A 153 -7.85 -4.90 -2.72
N PHE A 154 -7.05 -5.80 -2.15
CA PHE A 154 -6.11 -6.60 -2.96
C PHE A 154 -6.84 -7.47 -3.98
N ASN A 155 -7.93 -8.13 -3.59
CA ASN A 155 -8.73 -8.93 -4.51
C ASN A 155 -9.46 -8.08 -5.55
N VAL A 156 -9.98 -6.91 -5.16
CA VAL A 156 -10.58 -5.95 -6.11
C VAL A 156 -9.55 -5.54 -7.16
N PHE A 157 -8.32 -5.27 -6.76
CA PHE A 157 -7.24 -4.94 -7.70
C PHE A 157 -6.87 -6.11 -8.62
N ASN A 158 -6.77 -7.33 -8.09
CA ASN A 158 -6.56 -8.54 -8.90
C ASN A 158 -7.68 -8.76 -9.91
N HIS A 159 -8.94 -8.56 -9.50
CA HIS A 159 -10.09 -8.66 -10.42
C HIS A 159 -10.04 -7.59 -11.51
N LEU A 160 -9.65 -6.37 -11.19
CA LEU A 160 -9.45 -5.32 -12.18
C LEU A 160 -8.37 -5.73 -13.20
N ILE A 161 -7.20 -6.18 -12.74
CA ILE A 161 -6.13 -6.65 -13.62
C ILE A 161 -6.62 -7.81 -14.49
N SER A 162 -7.29 -8.80 -13.91
CA SER A 162 -7.83 -9.95 -14.64
C SER A 162 -8.84 -9.54 -15.71
N THR A 163 -9.67 -8.54 -15.42
CA THR A 163 -10.66 -8.00 -16.38
C THR A 163 -9.97 -7.28 -17.53
N VAL A 164 -8.96 -6.48 -17.24
CA VAL A 164 -8.26 -5.64 -18.20
C VAL A 164 -7.26 -6.43 -19.04
N SER A 165 -6.42 -7.27 -18.40
CA SER A 165 -5.38 -8.04 -19.09
C SER A 165 -5.91 -9.28 -19.83
N ARG A 166 -7.03 -9.86 -19.38
CA ARG A 166 -7.66 -11.04 -20.01
C ARG A 166 -6.68 -12.18 -20.32
N ARG A 167 -5.92 -12.61 -19.35
CA ARG A 167 -4.88 -13.66 -19.46
C ARG A 167 -3.61 -13.26 -20.23
N ASN A 168 -3.52 -12.03 -20.74
CA ASN A 168 -2.26 -11.56 -21.30
C ASN A 168 -1.26 -11.28 -20.18
N PRO A 169 0.03 -11.37 -20.47
CA PRO A 169 1.08 -10.96 -19.53
C PRO A 169 0.89 -9.50 -19.12
N PHE A 170 1.25 -9.20 -17.86
CA PHE A 170 1.16 -7.85 -17.32
C PHE A 170 2.34 -7.56 -16.37
N ARG A 171 2.52 -6.29 -16.06
CA ARG A 171 3.50 -5.81 -15.10
C ARG A 171 2.87 -4.71 -14.23
N VAL A 172 2.97 -4.87 -12.92
CA VAL A 172 2.43 -3.92 -11.94
C VAL A 172 3.55 -3.18 -11.24
N PHE A 173 3.40 -1.87 -11.09
CA PHE A 173 4.20 -0.99 -10.26
C PHE A 173 3.29 -0.34 -9.21
N MET A 174 3.38 -0.79 -7.97
CA MET A 174 2.69 -0.20 -6.83
C MET A 174 3.61 0.79 -6.15
N ILE A 175 3.24 2.06 -6.15
CA ILE A 175 4.08 3.16 -5.65
C ILE A 175 3.47 3.71 -4.37
N GLY A 176 4.26 3.75 -3.31
CA GLY A 176 3.79 4.20 -1.99
C GLY A 176 4.82 5.00 -1.20
N ASN A 177 4.33 5.57 -0.11
CA ASN A 177 5.15 6.24 0.89
C ASN A 177 5.02 5.51 2.24
N THR A 178 5.94 5.76 3.17
CA THR A 178 6.01 5.14 4.50
C THR A 178 4.89 5.65 5.42
N ILE A 179 3.63 5.26 5.14
CA ILE A 179 2.46 5.69 5.91
C ILE A 179 2.12 4.67 7.00
N ALA A 180 2.06 3.39 6.63
CA ALA A 180 1.67 2.31 7.53
C ALA A 180 2.36 1.00 7.14
N ARG A 181 2.75 0.19 8.14
CA ARG A 181 3.34 -1.14 7.89
C ARG A 181 2.29 -2.22 7.60
N ASP A 182 1.08 -2.03 8.04
CA ASP A 182 -0.05 -2.91 7.75
C ASP A 182 -0.51 -2.71 6.29
N CYS A 183 0.13 -3.40 5.38
CA CYS A 183 -0.13 -3.33 3.96
C CYS A 183 -0.57 -4.69 3.40
N PRO A 184 -1.85 -4.87 3.01
CA PRO A 184 -2.34 -6.13 2.50
C PRO A 184 -1.58 -6.60 1.24
N TYR A 185 -1.17 -5.67 0.37
CA TYR A 185 -0.44 -5.99 -0.85
C TYR A 185 0.92 -6.65 -0.58
N LEU A 186 1.72 -6.06 0.32
CA LEU A 186 3.04 -6.59 0.64
C LEU A 186 2.96 -7.94 1.35
N LYS A 187 1.95 -8.13 2.20
CA LYS A 187 1.68 -9.43 2.83
C LYS A 187 1.32 -10.51 1.83
N GLU A 188 0.42 -10.21 0.90
CA GLU A 188 0.08 -11.15 -0.18
C GLU A 188 1.28 -11.42 -1.11
N MET A 189 2.21 -10.47 -1.25
CA MET A 189 3.49 -10.67 -1.95
C MET A 189 4.51 -11.45 -1.11
N GLY A 190 4.21 -11.81 0.13
CA GLY A 190 5.14 -12.48 1.04
C GLY A 190 6.26 -11.57 1.57
N ILE A 191 6.05 -10.25 1.56
CA ILE A 191 7.02 -9.25 2.03
C ILE A 191 6.64 -8.82 3.45
N ASP A 192 7.49 -9.15 4.40
CA ASP A 192 7.34 -8.73 5.80
C ASP A 192 8.07 -7.42 6.05
N LEU A 193 7.33 -6.33 6.23
CA LEU A 193 7.86 -5.00 6.49
C LEU A 193 8.62 -4.85 7.82
N PHE A 194 8.48 -5.81 8.75
CA PHE A 194 9.26 -5.80 10.00
C PHE A 194 10.70 -6.28 9.80
N ASN A 195 10.93 -7.07 8.77
CA ASN A 195 12.23 -7.70 8.49
C ASN A 195 12.98 -7.05 7.31
N VAL A 196 12.43 -6.02 6.69
CA VAL A 196 13.07 -5.32 5.57
C VAL A 196 13.67 -3.98 6.00
N LYS A 197 14.77 -3.59 5.34
CA LYS A 197 15.50 -2.34 5.59
C LYS A 197 15.55 -1.51 4.33
N PRO A 198 15.57 -0.16 4.45
CA PRO A 198 15.81 0.73 3.31
C PRO A 198 17.10 0.41 2.56
N GLY A 199 17.21 0.85 1.32
CA GLY A 199 18.39 0.68 0.47
C GLY A 199 18.54 -0.71 -0.16
N LYS A 200 17.50 -1.55 -0.12
CA LYS A 200 17.56 -2.92 -0.67
C LYS A 200 16.34 -3.25 -1.50
N ILE A 201 16.58 -4.06 -2.54
CA ILE A 201 15.52 -4.71 -3.32
C ILE A 201 15.36 -6.15 -2.82
N TYR A 202 14.14 -6.47 -2.43
CA TYR A 202 13.75 -7.81 -1.97
C TYR A 202 12.99 -8.53 -3.07
N GLN A 203 13.18 -9.84 -3.17
CA GLN A 203 12.48 -10.69 -4.11
C GLN A 203 11.86 -11.86 -3.36
N HIS A 204 10.61 -12.16 -3.68
CA HIS A 204 9.90 -13.31 -3.16
C HIS A 204 9.21 -14.06 -4.28
N THR A 205 9.24 -15.38 -4.23
CA THR A 205 8.58 -16.23 -5.22
C THR A 205 7.39 -16.92 -4.58
N LEU A 206 6.20 -16.58 -5.04
CA LEU A 206 4.96 -17.21 -4.63
C LEU A 206 4.72 -18.47 -5.45
N LEU A 207 4.30 -19.55 -4.80
CA LEU A 207 3.90 -20.78 -5.45
C LEU A 207 2.37 -20.82 -5.55
N GLN A 208 1.85 -20.90 -6.77
CA GLN A 208 0.42 -21.07 -7.03
C GLN A 208 -0.01 -22.53 -6.82
N GLN A 209 -1.31 -22.76 -6.61
CA GLN A 209 -1.87 -24.11 -6.46
C GLN A 209 -1.61 -25.02 -7.68
N ASN A 210 -1.50 -24.45 -8.86
CA ASN A 210 -1.17 -25.18 -10.09
C ASN A 210 0.33 -25.42 -10.31
N GLY A 211 1.17 -25.09 -9.32
CA GLY A 211 2.63 -25.24 -9.38
C GLY A 211 3.38 -24.09 -10.07
N ASN A 212 2.69 -23.11 -10.65
CA ASN A 212 3.35 -21.95 -11.26
C ASN A 212 3.99 -21.06 -10.20
N LYS A 213 5.10 -20.41 -10.59
CA LYS A 213 5.84 -19.48 -9.73
C LYS A 213 5.60 -18.05 -10.18
N ILE A 214 5.25 -17.18 -9.24
CA ILE A 214 5.11 -15.74 -9.47
C ILE A 214 6.20 -15.01 -8.71
N LEU A 215 7.06 -14.29 -9.44
CA LEU A 215 8.09 -13.45 -8.84
C LEU A 215 7.48 -12.11 -8.43
N CYS A 216 7.68 -11.74 -7.17
CA CYS A 216 7.36 -10.44 -6.60
C CYS A 216 8.66 -9.72 -6.23
N ALA A 217 8.75 -8.44 -6.53
CA ALA A 217 9.90 -7.61 -6.18
C ALA A 217 9.47 -6.38 -5.37
N PHE A 218 10.26 -6.03 -4.38
CA PHE A 218 9.99 -4.89 -3.50
C PHE A 218 11.25 -4.05 -3.34
N ASP A 219 11.18 -2.81 -3.77
CA ASP A 219 12.25 -1.82 -3.62
C ASP A 219 11.93 -0.91 -2.44
N TYR A 220 12.64 -1.11 -1.33
CA TYR A 220 12.61 -0.20 -0.20
C TYR A 220 13.75 0.79 -0.35
N VAL A 221 13.42 1.92 -0.95
CA VAL A 221 14.39 2.95 -1.34
C VAL A 221 15.02 3.60 -0.10
N GLU A 222 16.34 3.80 -0.14
CA GLU A 222 17.06 4.56 0.89
C GLU A 222 16.56 6.01 0.92
N PRO A 223 16.13 6.53 2.09
CA PRO A 223 15.79 7.93 2.22
C PRO A 223 16.98 8.83 1.90
N GLN A 224 16.75 9.85 1.12
CA GLN A 224 17.79 10.83 0.79
C GLN A 224 17.77 11.99 1.78
N GLU A 225 18.93 12.37 2.31
CA GLU A 225 19.06 13.58 3.11
C GLU A 225 18.72 14.80 2.25
N LYS A 226 17.66 15.51 2.62
CA LYS A 226 17.23 16.75 1.96
C LYS A 226 17.17 17.86 2.99
N LYS A 227 17.69 19.05 2.62
CA LYS A 227 17.39 20.25 3.40
C LYS A 227 15.89 20.50 3.37
N SER A 228 15.27 20.61 4.53
CA SER A 228 13.83 20.74 4.69
C SER A 228 13.48 21.87 5.64
N LEU A 229 12.36 22.50 5.38
CA LEU A 229 11.73 23.45 6.28
C LEU A 229 10.66 22.78 7.16
N PHE A 230 10.45 21.48 7.02
CA PHE A 230 9.53 20.73 7.89
C PHE A 230 10.18 20.47 9.24
N PHE A 231 9.37 20.43 10.28
CA PHE A 231 9.79 20.16 11.65
C PHE A 231 8.83 19.18 12.35
N GLY A 232 9.29 18.62 13.47
CA GLY A 232 8.50 17.69 14.27
C GLY A 232 8.15 16.40 13.52
N LYS A 233 6.90 15.93 13.65
CA LYS A 233 6.42 14.69 13.02
C LYS A 233 6.49 14.75 11.48
N ALA A 234 6.21 15.91 10.90
CA ALA A 234 6.28 16.08 9.46
C ALA A 234 7.69 15.94 8.91
N GLU A 235 8.73 16.38 9.64
CA GLU A 235 10.13 16.15 9.27
C GLU A 235 10.43 14.64 9.19
N LYS A 236 10.04 13.91 10.23
CA LYS A 236 10.28 12.46 10.32
C LYS A 236 9.62 11.71 9.16
N THR A 237 8.35 11.95 8.90
CA THR A 237 7.57 11.18 7.93
C THR A 237 7.78 11.62 6.47
N VAL A 238 7.89 12.94 6.23
CA VAL A 238 7.97 13.49 4.86
C VAL A 238 9.41 13.50 4.35
N VAL A 239 10.38 13.83 5.23
CA VAL A 239 11.79 14.02 4.83
C VAL A 239 12.62 12.77 5.08
N LYS A 240 12.52 12.20 6.28
CA LYS A 240 13.32 11.03 6.67
C LYS A 240 12.68 9.70 6.28
N GLY A 241 11.46 9.72 5.73
CA GLY A 241 10.76 8.51 5.35
C GLY A 241 10.42 7.57 6.52
N GLU A 242 10.41 8.09 7.74
CA GLU A 242 10.00 7.33 8.90
C GLU A 242 8.50 7.01 8.84
N TRP A 243 8.10 5.91 9.45
CA TRP A 243 6.70 5.50 9.49
C TRP A 243 5.85 6.50 10.28
N ASP A 244 4.62 6.74 9.80
CA ASP A 244 3.67 7.62 10.48
C ASP A 244 3.08 6.91 11.70
N VAL A 245 3.81 6.99 12.83
CA VAL A 245 3.40 6.43 14.11
C VAL A 245 2.95 7.51 15.08
N ASN A 246 1.91 7.20 15.87
CA ASN A 246 1.45 8.07 16.92
C ASN A 246 2.12 7.70 18.26
N GLU A 247 2.36 8.69 19.10
CA GLU A 247 2.70 8.42 20.48
C GLU A 247 1.52 7.73 21.19
N VAL A 248 1.85 6.66 21.91
CA VAL A 248 0.88 5.87 22.65
C VAL A 248 1.38 5.60 24.06
N PRO A 249 0.50 5.31 25.03
CA PRO A 249 0.93 4.93 26.36
C PRO A 249 1.75 3.64 26.34
N HIS A 250 2.95 3.71 26.89
CA HIS A 250 3.84 2.56 27.08
C HIS A 250 3.70 1.98 28.48
N LEU A 251 4.20 0.76 28.64
CA LEU A 251 4.29 0.12 29.95
C LEU A 251 5.22 0.95 30.85
N PHE A 252 4.72 1.38 31.99
CA PHE A 252 5.46 2.21 32.95
C PHE A 252 5.91 1.42 34.19
N PHE A 253 5.69 0.10 34.20
CA PHE A 253 6.14 -0.85 35.21
C PHE A 253 6.75 -2.07 34.54
N LYS A 254 7.47 -2.90 35.31
CA LYS A 254 7.96 -4.18 34.81
C LYS A 254 6.81 -5.18 34.76
N LEU A 255 6.72 -5.93 33.69
CA LEU A 255 5.63 -6.91 33.53
C LEU A 255 5.67 -8.03 34.58
N GLU A 256 6.87 -8.28 35.15
CA GLU A 256 7.13 -9.22 36.25
C GLU A 256 6.50 -8.78 37.59
N ASP A 257 6.35 -7.46 37.77
CA ASP A 257 5.76 -6.87 38.97
C ASP A 257 4.22 -6.84 38.93
N ALA A 258 3.61 -7.24 37.83
CA ALA A 258 2.18 -7.22 37.63
C ALA A 258 1.58 -8.64 37.63
N GLU A 259 0.43 -8.78 38.25
CA GLU A 259 -0.34 -10.04 38.20
C GLU A 259 -1.01 -10.20 36.84
N LEU A 260 -0.75 -11.32 36.16
CA LEU A 260 -1.43 -11.69 34.91
C LEU A 260 -2.81 -12.27 35.22
N ILE A 261 -3.89 -11.57 34.84
CA ILE A 261 -5.26 -12.04 35.03
C ILE A 261 -5.63 -13.05 33.93
N TYR A 262 -5.44 -12.69 32.64
CA TYR A 262 -5.60 -13.60 31.51
C TYR A 262 -4.97 -13.04 30.24
N THR A 263 -4.86 -13.90 29.24
CA THR A 263 -4.33 -13.56 27.91
C THR A 263 -5.42 -13.84 26.86
N CYS A 264 -5.54 -12.95 25.89
CA CYS A 264 -6.33 -13.16 24.70
C CYS A 264 -5.59 -12.62 23.46
N TYR A 265 -6.17 -12.86 22.29
CA TYR A 265 -5.58 -12.44 21.02
C TYR A 265 -6.59 -11.67 20.18
N PHE A 266 -6.13 -10.63 19.52
CA PHE A 266 -6.86 -9.99 18.43
C PHE A 266 -6.21 -10.39 17.12
N VAL A 267 -7.02 -10.81 16.15
CA VAL A 267 -6.59 -11.22 14.82
C VAL A 267 -7.33 -10.43 13.78
N SER A 268 -6.61 -9.72 12.94
CA SER A 268 -7.17 -9.11 11.75
C SER A 268 -6.86 -10.00 10.54
N GLU A 269 -7.86 -10.66 10.01
CA GLU A 269 -7.74 -11.48 8.81
C GLU A 269 -7.43 -10.62 7.58
N GLU A 270 -8.06 -9.47 7.49
CA GLU A 270 -7.85 -8.57 6.36
C GLU A 270 -6.45 -8.00 6.34
N LEU A 271 -5.93 -7.57 7.48
CA LEU A 271 -4.59 -7.01 7.60
C LEU A 271 -3.51 -8.08 7.81
N LYS A 272 -3.90 -9.36 7.98
CA LYS A 272 -2.99 -10.47 8.34
C LYS A 272 -2.11 -10.15 9.56
N ASN A 273 -2.67 -9.42 10.52
CA ASN A 273 -2.01 -9.01 11.75
C ASN A 273 -2.60 -9.73 12.94
N ALA A 274 -1.74 -10.04 13.89
CA ALA A 274 -2.15 -10.58 15.16
C ALA A 274 -1.50 -9.81 16.33
N TYR A 275 -2.25 -9.69 17.41
CA TYR A 275 -1.81 -9.03 18.63
C TYR A 275 -2.14 -9.90 19.83
N LYS A 276 -1.18 -10.04 20.72
CA LYS A 276 -1.40 -10.65 22.03
C LYS A 276 -1.75 -9.57 23.01
N ILE A 277 -2.84 -9.80 23.77
CA ILE A 277 -3.37 -8.87 24.75
C ILE A 277 -3.30 -9.54 26.10
N ARG A 278 -2.57 -8.97 27.03
CA ARG A 278 -2.55 -9.40 28.43
C ARG A 278 -3.39 -8.42 29.25
N VAL A 279 -4.32 -8.95 30.04
CA VAL A 279 -4.98 -8.19 31.10
C VAL A 279 -4.15 -8.37 32.34
N VAL A 280 -3.57 -7.29 32.82
CA VAL A 280 -2.66 -7.28 33.98
C VAL A 280 -3.22 -6.40 35.09
N PHE A 281 -2.89 -6.74 36.33
CA PHE A 281 -3.23 -5.96 37.53
C PHE A 281 -1.94 -5.43 38.14
N TYR A 282 -1.88 -4.13 38.33
CA TYR A 282 -0.73 -3.44 38.93
C TYR A 282 -1.23 -2.24 39.75
N GLU A 283 -0.78 -2.11 41.02
CA GLU A 283 -1.12 -1.02 41.92
C GLU A 283 -2.62 -0.68 41.93
N ASP A 284 -3.46 -1.65 42.31
CA ASP A 284 -4.93 -1.52 42.38
C ASP A 284 -5.66 -1.22 41.05
N ASN A 285 -4.94 -1.22 39.94
CA ASN A 285 -5.49 -0.97 38.61
C ASN A 285 -5.32 -2.13 37.66
N LYS A 286 -6.28 -2.25 36.72
CA LYS A 286 -6.21 -3.20 35.61
C LYS A 286 -5.87 -2.46 34.33
N TYR A 287 -4.98 -3.08 33.53
CA TYR A 287 -4.54 -2.56 32.25
C TYR A 287 -4.62 -3.64 31.18
N LEU A 288 -4.83 -3.21 29.93
CA LEU A 288 -4.54 -4.02 28.75
C LEU A 288 -3.10 -3.74 28.33
N TYR A 289 -2.28 -4.76 28.22
CA TYR A 289 -0.98 -4.67 27.59
C TYR A 289 -0.99 -5.39 26.25
N VAL A 290 -0.74 -4.64 25.17
CA VAL A 290 -0.85 -5.08 23.78
C VAL A 290 0.53 -5.12 23.14
N TYR A 291 0.84 -6.24 22.49
CA TYR A 291 2.08 -6.38 21.73
C TYR A 291 1.88 -7.26 20.48
N PRO A 292 2.72 -7.11 19.44
CA PRO A 292 2.60 -7.86 18.20
C PRO A 292 2.72 -9.37 18.45
N TYR A 293 2.00 -10.16 17.66
CA TYR A 293 2.10 -11.61 17.65
C TYR A 293 2.19 -12.12 16.22
N LYS A 294 2.82 -13.28 16.01
CA LYS A 294 2.90 -13.86 14.67
C LYS A 294 1.54 -14.38 14.24
N TYR A 295 1.06 -13.90 13.10
CA TYR A 295 -0.23 -14.32 12.56
C TYR A 295 -0.29 -15.83 12.31
N ASP A 296 0.76 -16.41 11.76
CA ASP A 296 0.82 -17.83 11.42
C ASP A 296 0.86 -18.74 12.65
N ASP A 297 1.36 -18.25 13.79
CA ASP A 297 1.43 -19.01 15.04
C ASP A 297 0.07 -19.11 15.77
N ILE A 298 -0.94 -18.36 15.31
CA ILE A 298 -2.28 -18.33 15.94
C ILE A 298 -3.01 -19.67 15.85
N GLU A 299 -2.77 -20.46 14.84
CA GLU A 299 -3.40 -21.78 14.66
C GLU A 299 -3.12 -22.75 15.81
N TYR A 300 -2.02 -22.55 16.50
CA TYR A 300 -1.56 -23.41 17.60
C TYR A 300 -1.94 -22.91 18.98
N VAL A 301 -2.57 -21.73 19.06
CA VAL A 301 -2.90 -21.09 20.34
C VAL A 301 -4.31 -21.40 20.75
N HIS A 302 -4.49 -22.13 21.88
CA HIS A 302 -5.76 -22.45 22.51
C HIS A 302 -6.26 -21.33 23.44
N ASN A 303 -6.24 -20.07 22.99
CA ASN A 303 -6.62 -18.92 23.81
C ASN A 303 -7.83 -18.20 23.23
N ASP A 304 -8.45 -17.40 24.07
CA ASP A 304 -9.57 -16.54 23.68
C ASP A 304 -9.15 -15.60 22.55
N ILE A 305 -9.88 -15.64 21.45
CA ILE A 305 -9.58 -14.83 20.25
C ILE A 305 -10.79 -13.99 19.90
N PHE A 306 -10.56 -12.78 19.44
CA PHE A 306 -11.53 -11.98 18.73
C PHE A 306 -10.94 -11.48 17.40
N THR A 307 -11.78 -11.25 16.40
CA THR A 307 -11.38 -10.98 15.03
C THR A 307 -12.31 -9.99 14.37
N ASP A 308 -11.80 -9.29 13.36
CA ASP A 308 -12.53 -8.35 12.50
C ASP A 308 -13.36 -9.05 11.40
N THR A 309 -13.26 -10.38 11.29
CA THR A 309 -13.95 -11.15 10.27
C THR A 309 -15.08 -11.97 10.89
N PRO A 310 -16.37 -11.61 10.65
CA PRO A 310 -17.53 -12.30 11.26
C PRO A 310 -17.61 -13.80 10.93
N ASP A 311 -17.16 -14.17 9.73
CA ASP A 311 -17.24 -15.54 9.19
C ASP A 311 -15.97 -16.35 9.40
N PHE A 312 -15.13 -15.95 10.33
CA PHE A 312 -13.86 -16.61 10.58
C PHE A 312 -14.06 -18.03 11.10
N LYS A 313 -13.94 -19.02 10.23
CA LYS A 313 -14.20 -20.45 10.49
C LYS A 313 -12.92 -21.26 10.75
N ARG A 314 -11.97 -20.77 11.53
CA ARG A 314 -10.91 -21.67 11.98
C ARG A 314 -11.45 -22.63 13.04
N LYS A 315 -11.20 -23.92 12.87
CA LYS A 315 -11.79 -25.05 13.66
C LYS A 315 -11.48 -25.03 15.17
N ARG A 316 -10.76 -24.01 15.69
CA ARG A 316 -10.26 -23.98 17.08
C ARG A 316 -10.46 -22.64 17.79
N PHE A 317 -11.34 -21.76 17.30
CA PHE A 317 -11.61 -20.52 18.01
C PHE A 317 -12.61 -20.69 19.14
N ILE A 318 -12.18 -20.31 20.31
CA ILE A 318 -13.07 -20.11 21.45
C ILE A 318 -13.46 -18.64 21.43
N HIS A 319 -14.75 -18.35 21.22
CA HIS A 319 -15.25 -17.00 21.39
C HIS A 319 -14.96 -16.52 22.81
N LEU A 320 -14.44 -15.30 22.92
CA LEU A 320 -14.18 -14.68 24.21
C LEU A 320 -15.45 -14.69 25.05
N GLU A 321 -15.39 -15.23 26.28
CA GLU A 321 -16.52 -15.22 27.18
C GLU A 321 -17.08 -13.80 27.35
N LYS A 322 -18.40 -13.63 27.39
CA LYS A 322 -19.07 -12.31 27.47
C LYS A 322 -18.51 -11.42 28.59
N LYS A 323 -18.17 -12.00 29.75
CA LYS A 323 -17.57 -11.25 30.89
C LYS A 323 -16.16 -10.75 30.59
N ARG A 324 -15.31 -11.55 29.92
CA ARG A 324 -13.95 -11.16 29.52
C ARG A 324 -13.99 -10.09 28.45
N HIS A 325 -14.86 -10.25 27.47
CA HIS A 325 -15.08 -9.27 26.43
C HIS A 325 -15.54 -7.91 27.00
N ALA A 326 -16.50 -7.91 27.93
CA ALA A 326 -16.93 -6.69 28.60
C ALA A 326 -15.77 -6.00 29.34
N ARG A 327 -14.92 -6.75 30.04
CA ARG A 327 -13.75 -6.19 30.75
C ARG A 327 -12.73 -5.57 29.81
N ILE A 328 -12.41 -6.22 28.68
CA ILE A 328 -11.51 -5.65 27.66
C ILE A 328 -12.11 -4.37 27.11
N ARG A 329 -13.39 -4.38 26.75
CA ARG A 329 -14.11 -3.20 26.27
C ARG A 329 -14.04 -2.03 27.26
N ASP A 330 -14.28 -2.29 28.54
CA ASP A 330 -14.29 -1.26 29.57
C ASP A 330 -12.89 -0.67 29.79
N LEU A 331 -11.85 -1.49 29.80
CA LEU A 331 -10.46 -1.04 29.87
C LEU A 331 -10.08 -0.26 28.60
N TRP A 332 -10.52 -0.69 27.43
CA TRP A 332 -10.32 0.05 26.19
C TRP A 332 -10.99 1.44 26.22
N LYS A 333 -12.27 1.49 26.60
CA LYS A 333 -13.05 2.74 26.69
C LYS A 333 -12.50 3.70 27.75
N SER A 334 -11.96 3.19 28.85
CA SER A 334 -11.34 4.00 29.89
C SER A 334 -9.91 4.46 29.56
N GLY A 335 -9.37 4.09 28.38
CA GLY A 335 -8.00 4.44 27.98
C GLY A 335 -6.89 3.70 28.73
N ARG A 336 -7.23 2.65 29.50
CA ARG A 336 -6.28 1.84 30.25
C ARG A 336 -5.61 0.78 29.36
N VAL A 337 -4.99 1.26 28.28
CA VAL A 337 -4.31 0.41 27.29
C VAL A 337 -2.88 0.87 27.15
N LEU A 338 -1.96 -0.04 27.36
CA LEU A 338 -0.51 0.13 27.24
C LEU A 338 -0.02 -0.72 26.06
N TYR A 339 1.02 -0.24 25.38
CA TYR A 339 1.54 -0.88 24.18
C TYR A 339 3.03 -1.17 24.30
N SER A 340 3.51 -2.19 23.58
CA SER A 340 4.95 -2.51 23.54
C SER A 340 5.78 -1.38 22.96
N ASP A 341 5.22 -0.70 21.95
CA ASP A 341 5.87 0.41 21.26
C ASP A 341 4.84 1.27 20.51
N ASN A 342 5.26 2.42 20.00
CA ASN A 342 4.40 3.36 19.28
C ASN A 342 3.81 2.77 18.00
N LEU A 343 4.56 1.91 17.32
CA LEU A 343 4.11 1.28 16.09
C LEU A 343 2.99 0.29 16.38
N CYS A 344 3.20 -0.62 17.33
CA CYS A 344 2.17 -1.56 17.79
C CYS A 344 0.87 -0.84 18.16
N GLY A 345 0.99 0.23 18.96
CA GLY A 345 -0.19 0.99 19.39
C GLY A 345 -0.89 1.71 18.24
N THR A 346 -0.15 2.23 17.27
CA THR A 346 -0.71 2.88 16.09
C THR A 346 -1.47 1.89 15.22
N GLU A 347 -0.87 0.75 14.93
CA GLU A 347 -1.44 -0.31 14.08
C GLU A 347 -2.64 -0.99 14.77
N PHE A 348 -2.50 -1.33 16.05
CA PHE A 348 -3.59 -1.94 16.81
C PHE A 348 -4.81 -1.02 16.90
N ARG A 349 -4.61 0.28 17.21
CA ARG A 349 -5.70 1.28 17.24
C ARG A 349 -6.37 1.41 15.88
N ARG A 350 -5.62 1.30 14.78
CA ARG A 350 -6.16 1.34 13.42
C ARG A 350 -7.00 0.11 13.12
N ALA A 351 -6.50 -1.08 13.44
CA ALA A 351 -7.24 -2.32 13.31
C ALA A 351 -8.51 -2.32 14.15
N MET A 352 -8.44 -1.86 15.40
CA MET A 352 -9.59 -1.77 16.30
C MET A 352 -10.64 -0.74 15.87
N LYS A 353 -10.24 0.35 15.20
CA LYS A 353 -11.22 1.31 14.62
C LYS A 353 -12.01 0.71 13.47
N LYS A 354 -11.41 -0.21 12.73
CA LYS A 354 -12.06 -0.92 11.65
C LYS A 354 -12.98 -2.03 12.19
N TYR A 355 -12.45 -2.80 13.09
CA TYR A 355 -13.19 -3.75 13.90
C TYR A 355 -13.74 -3.02 15.12
N ASN A 356 -15.02 -2.70 15.12
CA ASN A 356 -15.64 -2.05 16.26
C ASN A 356 -16.35 -3.08 17.14
N PRO A 357 -15.64 -3.94 17.90
CA PRO A 357 -16.24 -5.00 18.69
C PRO A 357 -17.01 -4.46 19.90
N PHE A 358 -16.95 -3.13 20.10
CA PHE A 358 -17.37 -2.49 21.35
C PHE A 358 -18.44 -1.40 21.16
N ILE A 359 -18.94 -1.22 19.94
CA ILE A 359 -20.13 -0.40 19.67
C ILE A 359 -21.40 -1.22 19.76
#